data_fe6cf478df07b9e800078e680264b4af
#
_entry.id   fe6cf478df07b9e800078e680264b4af
#
_cell.length_a   1.000
_cell.length_b   1.000
_cell.length_c   1.000
_cell.angle_alpha   90.00
_cell.angle_beta   90.00
_cell.angle_gamma   90.00
#
_symmetry.space_group_name_H-M   'P 1'
#
loop_
_entity.id
_entity.type
_entity.pdbx_description
1 polymer ?
#
loop_
_entity_poly.entity_id
_entity_poly.type
_entity_poly.pdbx_seq_one_letter_code
_entity_poly.pdbx_strand_id
1 'polypeptide(L)'
;VAMGIAAFATMTLPGEMQSAAPLVPALKSNWLMMHVSVMMLSYATLMVGSLLAIAFLFVTRGQNIELRGSSVGTGGFRNSQYKLRRAEEFVTQPADTTIEPAGDRNGNAKTAVLSPVKTAPTPTLKPSEPLSPQRLNLAEILDNISYRIIGLGFPLLTIGIIAGAVWANEAWGSYWSWDPKETWALITWLVFAAYLHARITRGWQGRRPAILAATGFVV
;
A
#
# COMPACT_ATOMS: atom_id res chain seq x y z
N VAL A 1 0.99 -20.12 -29.72
CA VAL A 1 1.94 -19.03 -30.03
C VAL A 1 3.38 -19.48 -29.77
N ALA A 2 3.75 -19.96 -28.56
CA ALA A 2 5.11 -20.38 -28.22
C ALA A 2 5.66 -21.49 -29.12
N MET A 3 4.86 -22.51 -29.43
CA MET A 3 5.23 -23.60 -30.33
C MET A 3 5.47 -23.12 -31.76
N GLY A 4 4.68 -22.13 -32.24
CA GLY A 4 4.87 -21.54 -33.57
C GLY A 4 6.16 -20.73 -33.65
N ILE A 5 6.52 -19.97 -32.60
CA ILE A 5 7.78 -19.22 -32.55
C ILE A 5 8.97 -20.17 -32.50
N ALA A 6 8.90 -21.25 -31.69
CA ALA A 6 9.97 -22.27 -31.62
C ALA A 6 10.14 -22.97 -32.98
N ALA A 7 9.06 -23.37 -33.64
CA ALA A 7 9.13 -24.00 -34.97
C ALA A 7 9.70 -23.05 -36.01
N PHE A 8 9.28 -21.78 -36.02
CA PHE A 8 9.84 -20.76 -36.90
C PHE A 8 11.35 -20.58 -36.66
N ALA A 9 11.76 -20.43 -35.41
CA ALA A 9 13.16 -20.27 -35.02
C ALA A 9 14.02 -21.47 -35.47
N THR A 10 13.53 -22.71 -35.31
CA THR A 10 14.28 -23.91 -35.71
C THR A 10 14.35 -24.12 -37.21
N MET A 11 13.36 -23.63 -37.99
CA MET A 11 13.32 -23.84 -39.44
C MET A 11 13.98 -22.71 -40.24
N THR A 12 14.00 -21.49 -39.71
CA THR A 12 14.46 -20.31 -40.46
C THR A 12 15.82 -19.77 -40.05
N LEU A 13 16.27 -20.08 -38.83
CA LEU A 13 17.61 -19.63 -38.37
C LEU A 13 18.73 -20.45 -39.01
N PRO A 14 19.82 -19.78 -39.43
CA PRO A 14 21.03 -20.47 -39.88
C PRO A 14 21.55 -21.45 -38.84
N GLY A 15 22.14 -22.56 -39.27
CA GLY A 15 22.64 -23.60 -38.35
C GLY A 15 23.64 -23.11 -37.32
N GLU A 16 24.44 -22.08 -37.64
CA GLU A 16 25.35 -21.43 -36.72
C GLU A 16 24.62 -20.74 -35.51
N MET A 17 23.41 -20.25 -35.74
CA MET A 17 22.58 -19.66 -34.66
C MET A 17 21.78 -20.69 -33.87
N GLN A 18 21.68 -21.93 -34.38
CA GLN A 18 21.02 -23.04 -33.71
C GLN A 18 21.99 -23.80 -32.77
N SER A 19 23.29 -23.63 -32.98
CA SER A 19 24.31 -24.27 -32.12
C SER A 19 24.47 -23.46 -30.82
N ALA A 20 24.46 -24.17 -29.68
CA ALA A 20 24.72 -23.54 -28.38
C ALA A 20 26.17 -23.07 -28.31
N ALA A 21 26.40 -21.77 -28.46
CA ALA A 21 27.73 -21.19 -28.21
C ALA A 21 28.03 -21.20 -26.71
N PRO A 22 29.30 -21.32 -26.30
CA PRO A 22 29.67 -21.21 -24.90
C PRO A 22 29.28 -19.84 -24.36
N LEU A 23 28.66 -19.82 -23.16
CA LEU A 23 28.24 -18.56 -22.51
C LEU A 23 29.46 -17.65 -22.33
N VAL A 24 29.27 -16.37 -22.66
CA VAL A 24 30.26 -15.32 -22.38
C VAL A 24 30.58 -15.29 -20.88
N PRO A 25 31.87 -15.05 -20.52
CA PRO A 25 32.31 -15.08 -19.11
C PRO A 25 31.46 -14.22 -18.16
N ALA A 26 30.99 -13.06 -18.61
CA ALA A 26 30.11 -12.18 -17.84
C ALA A 26 28.81 -12.85 -17.39
N LEU A 27 28.26 -13.77 -18.16
CA LEU A 27 27.05 -14.54 -17.82
C LEU A 27 27.30 -15.71 -16.86
N LYS A 28 28.55 -16.05 -16.58
CA LYS A 28 28.93 -17.10 -15.60
C LYS A 28 29.17 -16.53 -14.20
N SER A 29 28.94 -15.24 -13.98
CA SER A 29 29.18 -14.58 -12.69
C SER A 29 28.16 -15.00 -11.63
N ASN A 30 28.66 -15.31 -10.43
CA ASN A 30 27.80 -15.58 -9.26
C ASN A 30 26.95 -14.35 -8.88
N TRP A 31 27.45 -13.15 -9.14
CA TRP A 31 26.71 -11.90 -8.92
C TRP A 31 25.47 -11.80 -9.80
N LEU A 32 25.57 -12.24 -11.06
CA LEU A 32 24.41 -12.30 -11.95
C LEU A 32 23.34 -13.25 -11.42
N MET A 33 23.72 -14.45 -10.98
CA MET A 33 22.78 -15.43 -10.42
C MET A 33 22.09 -14.89 -9.17
N MET A 34 22.83 -14.28 -8.27
CA MET A 34 22.28 -13.65 -7.07
C MET A 34 21.37 -12.49 -7.42
N HIS A 35 21.80 -11.58 -8.30
CA HIS A 35 20.99 -10.46 -8.77
C HIS A 35 19.64 -10.92 -9.32
N VAL A 36 19.65 -11.82 -10.30
CA VAL A 36 18.41 -12.27 -10.95
C VAL A 36 17.48 -12.96 -9.96
N SER A 37 17.99 -13.85 -9.11
CA SER A 37 17.17 -14.57 -8.13
C SER A 37 16.51 -13.63 -7.12
N VAL A 38 17.28 -12.68 -6.57
CA VAL A 38 16.77 -11.71 -5.58
C VAL A 38 15.82 -10.72 -6.23
N MET A 39 16.11 -10.25 -7.46
CA MET A 39 15.22 -9.35 -8.19
C MET A 39 13.88 -9.99 -8.52
N MET A 40 13.87 -11.24 -9.00
CA MET A 40 12.62 -11.96 -9.29
C MET A 40 11.77 -12.13 -8.03
N LEU A 41 12.38 -12.49 -6.90
CA LEU A 41 11.67 -12.61 -5.63
C LEU A 41 11.14 -11.25 -5.14
N SER A 42 11.95 -10.20 -5.29
CA SER A 42 11.56 -8.84 -4.92
C SER A 42 10.38 -8.35 -5.74
N TYR A 43 10.46 -8.43 -7.07
CA TYR A 43 9.36 -7.99 -7.94
C TYR A 43 8.08 -8.80 -7.69
N ALA A 44 8.19 -10.11 -7.48
CA ALA A 44 7.03 -10.93 -7.15
C ALA A 44 6.35 -10.46 -5.85
N THR A 45 7.13 -10.20 -4.79
CA THR A 45 6.59 -9.73 -3.52
C THR A 45 6.00 -8.32 -3.62
N LEU A 46 6.68 -7.39 -4.30
CA LEU A 46 6.20 -6.02 -4.48
C LEU A 46 4.94 -5.98 -5.34
N MET A 47 4.86 -6.79 -6.39
CA MET A 47 3.67 -6.91 -7.23
C MET A 47 2.47 -7.43 -6.44
N VAL A 48 2.64 -8.50 -5.66
CA VAL A 48 1.57 -9.03 -4.79
C VAL A 48 1.13 -7.97 -3.78
N GLY A 49 2.07 -7.29 -3.12
CA GLY A 49 1.76 -6.22 -2.17
C GLY A 49 0.97 -5.07 -2.80
N SER A 50 1.34 -4.66 -4.01
CA SER A 50 0.63 -3.62 -4.77
C SER A 50 -0.76 -4.05 -5.23
N LEU A 51 -0.92 -5.30 -5.67
CA LEU A 51 -2.24 -5.87 -6.02
C LEU A 51 -3.17 -5.91 -4.81
N LEU A 52 -2.66 -6.25 -3.62
CA LEU A 52 -3.45 -6.20 -2.38
C LEU A 52 -3.85 -4.77 -2.03
N ALA A 53 -2.98 -3.78 -2.27
CA ALA A 53 -3.31 -2.38 -2.09
C ALA A 53 -4.40 -1.91 -3.08
N ILE A 54 -4.36 -2.37 -4.32
CA ILE A 54 -5.42 -2.12 -5.31
C ILE A 54 -6.72 -2.79 -4.87
N ALA A 55 -6.68 -4.04 -4.41
CA ALA A 55 -7.86 -4.74 -3.88
C ALA A 55 -8.47 -3.99 -2.69
N PHE A 56 -7.62 -3.45 -1.79
CA PHE A 56 -8.06 -2.56 -0.72
C PHE A 56 -8.84 -1.35 -1.25
N LEU A 57 -8.33 -0.67 -2.29
CA LEU A 57 -9.01 0.48 -2.90
C LEU A 57 -10.37 0.09 -3.51
N PHE A 58 -10.49 -1.09 -4.09
CA PHE A 58 -11.75 -1.61 -4.62
C PHE A 58 -12.76 -1.94 -3.51
N VAL A 59 -12.33 -2.62 -2.44
CA VAL A 59 -13.20 -2.98 -1.30
C VAL A 59 -13.73 -1.74 -0.61
N THR A 60 -12.90 -0.71 -0.46
CA THR A 60 -13.28 0.55 0.18
C THR A 60 -14.03 1.50 -0.74
N ARG A 61 -14.14 1.19 -2.04
CA ARG A 61 -14.77 2.03 -3.08
C ARG A 61 -14.36 3.50 -3.04
N GLY A 62 -13.12 3.76 -2.65
CA GLY A 62 -12.58 5.11 -2.56
C GLY A 62 -13.12 5.95 -1.38
N GLN A 63 -13.86 5.37 -0.45
CA GLN A 63 -14.24 6.05 0.78
C GLN A 63 -13.00 6.31 1.65
N ASN A 64 -12.94 7.48 2.28
CA ASN A 64 -11.89 7.79 3.23
C ASN A 64 -12.20 7.07 4.55
N ILE A 65 -11.72 5.84 4.66
CA ILE A 65 -11.77 5.09 5.92
C ILE A 65 -10.53 5.48 6.70
N GLU A 66 -10.72 6.15 7.81
CA GLU A 66 -9.68 6.28 8.82
C GLU A 66 -9.55 4.92 9.51
N LEU A 67 -8.66 4.09 8.99
CA LEU A 67 -8.18 2.92 9.72
C LEU A 67 -7.42 3.48 10.93
N ARG A 68 -8.03 3.42 12.07
CA ARG A 68 -7.49 3.97 13.30
C ARG A 68 -6.45 2.99 13.84
N GLY A 69 -5.23 3.12 13.29
CA GLY A 69 -3.98 2.67 13.83
C GLY A 69 -3.98 1.35 14.57
N SER A 70 -3.87 0.24 13.85
CA SER A 70 -3.12 -0.89 14.38
C SER A 70 -1.65 -0.49 14.38
N SER A 71 -1.20 0.18 15.44
CA SER A 71 0.23 0.32 15.67
C SER A 71 0.86 -1.06 15.59
N VAL A 72 1.92 -1.17 14.79
CA VAL A 72 2.76 -2.37 14.64
C VAL A 72 3.30 -2.78 16.01
N GLY A 73 2.52 -3.58 16.71
CA GLY A 73 2.83 -4.15 18.00
C GLY A 73 1.71 -5.11 18.37
N THR A 74 2.05 -6.24 18.93
CA THR A 74 1.20 -7.34 19.38
C THR A 74 -0.04 -6.96 20.21
N GLY A 75 -0.31 -5.66 20.42
CA GLY A 75 -1.46 -5.10 21.12
C GLY A 75 -2.66 -4.72 20.23
N GLY A 76 -2.53 -4.68 18.88
CA GLY A 76 -3.54 -4.13 17.98
C GLY A 76 -4.86 -4.91 17.96
N PHE A 77 -4.80 -6.23 18.00
CA PHE A 77 -6.00 -7.09 18.05
C PHE A 77 -6.80 -6.93 19.36
N ARG A 78 -6.13 -6.71 20.47
CA ARG A 78 -6.79 -6.50 21.78
C ARG A 78 -7.52 -5.16 21.86
N ASN A 79 -6.98 -4.11 21.24
CA ASN A 79 -7.55 -2.76 21.32
C ASN A 79 -8.79 -2.56 20.44
N SER A 80 -8.90 -3.31 19.32
CA SER A 80 -10.09 -3.29 18.45
C SER A 80 -11.31 -3.90 19.17
N GLN A 81 -11.12 -4.98 19.90
CA GLN A 81 -12.21 -5.62 20.67
C GLN A 81 -12.70 -4.73 21.82
N TYR A 82 -11.80 -4.01 22.50
CA TYR A 82 -12.20 -3.10 23.58
C TYR A 82 -13.05 -1.92 23.09
N LYS A 83 -12.84 -1.45 21.86
CA LYS A 83 -13.64 -0.34 21.29
C LYS A 83 -15.00 -0.78 20.80
N LEU A 84 -15.12 -1.98 20.23
CA LEU A 84 -16.42 -2.55 19.87
C LEU A 84 -17.27 -2.80 21.11
N ARG A 85 -16.68 -3.36 22.16
CA ARG A 85 -17.35 -3.59 23.44
C ARG A 85 -17.82 -2.30 24.10
N ARG A 86 -17.02 -1.22 24.05
CA ARG A 86 -17.39 0.09 24.59
C ARG A 86 -18.48 0.77 23.77
N ALA A 87 -18.53 0.57 22.46
CA ALA A 87 -19.60 1.08 21.62
C ALA A 87 -20.92 0.34 21.88
N GLU A 88 -20.89 -0.98 22.09
CA GLU A 88 -22.06 -1.77 22.46
C GLU A 88 -22.57 -1.40 23.85
N GLU A 89 -21.66 -1.13 24.80
CA GLU A 89 -22.01 -0.74 26.18
C GLU A 89 -22.66 0.65 26.22
N PHE A 90 -22.29 1.56 25.31
CA PHE A 90 -22.92 2.90 25.18
C PHE A 90 -24.31 2.84 24.51
N VAL A 91 -24.56 1.86 23.66
CA VAL A 91 -25.87 1.68 22.99
C VAL A 91 -26.85 0.95 23.89
N THR A 92 -26.39 0.16 24.87
CA THR A 92 -27.25 -0.62 25.77
C THR A 92 -27.55 0.06 27.11
N GLN A 93 -26.99 1.25 27.39
CA GLN A 93 -27.43 2.02 28.54
C GLN A 93 -28.77 2.70 28.24
N PRO A 94 -29.85 2.34 28.94
CA PRO A 94 -31.11 3.10 28.84
C PRO A 94 -30.85 4.51 29.39
N ALA A 95 -31.29 5.52 28.63
CA ALA A 95 -31.26 6.92 29.04
C ALA A 95 -32.19 7.12 30.24
N ASP A 96 -31.70 6.84 31.45
CA ASP A 96 -32.32 7.26 32.67
C ASP A 96 -31.79 8.64 33.04
N THR A 97 -32.36 9.65 32.43
CA THR A 97 -32.10 11.04 32.77
C THR A 97 -33.31 11.56 33.58
N THR A 98 -33.31 11.25 34.86
CA THR A 98 -34.10 12.02 35.83
C THR A 98 -33.43 13.37 35.99
N ILE A 99 -33.95 14.37 35.30
CA ILE A 99 -33.57 15.78 35.52
C ILE A 99 -34.35 16.24 36.77
N GLU A 100 -33.65 16.33 37.91
CA GLU A 100 -34.14 17.10 39.03
C GLU A 100 -34.11 18.61 38.71
N PRO A 101 -35.17 19.35 38.95
CA PRO A 101 -35.18 20.81 38.77
C PRO A 101 -34.56 21.48 39.99
N ALA A 102 -33.30 21.93 39.86
CA ALA A 102 -32.69 22.84 40.85
C ALA A 102 -33.25 24.26 40.66
N GLY A 103 -33.79 24.76 41.78
CA GLY A 103 -34.55 25.98 41.89
C GLY A 103 -33.83 27.28 41.52
N ASP A 104 -34.67 28.18 41.12
CA ASP A 104 -34.66 29.62 41.02
C ASP A 104 -33.70 30.38 41.95
N ARG A 105 -32.89 31.30 41.35
CA ARG A 105 -32.54 32.58 41.94
C ARG A 105 -32.02 33.59 40.92
N ASN A 106 -32.96 34.49 40.54
CA ASN A 106 -32.77 35.94 40.46
C ASN A 106 -31.83 36.57 39.42
N GLY A 107 -32.39 37.39 38.54
CA GLY A 107 -31.75 38.64 38.13
C GLY A 107 -31.49 38.87 36.65
N ASN A 108 -32.49 39.43 35.99
CA ASN A 108 -32.32 40.48 34.98
C ASN A 108 -31.19 40.41 33.95
N ALA A 109 -31.44 39.98 32.74
CA ALA A 109 -30.69 40.43 31.56
C ALA A 109 -31.56 40.35 30.30
N LYS A 110 -31.58 41.44 29.62
CA LYS A 110 -32.34 41.87 28.46
C LYS A 110 -32.35 40.85 27.30
N THR A 111 -33.53 40.58 26.81
CA THR A 111 -33.83 39.87 25.59
C THR A 111 -33.27 40.62 24.37
N ALA A 112 -32.24 40.09 23.77
CA ALA A 112 -31.81 40.45 22.42
C ALA A 112 -32.45 39.45 21.45
N VAL A 113 -33.49 39.90 20.75
CA VAL A 113 -34.13 39.19 19.66
C VAL A 113 -33.14 39.11 18.49
N LEU A 114 -32.52 37.99 18.30
CA LEU A 114 -31.77 37.70 17.10
C LEU A 114 -32.71 37.10 16.06
N SER A 115 -32.92 37.87 14.98
CA SER A 115 -33.65 37.47 13.78
C SER A 115 -33.09 36.19 13.18
N PRO A 116 -33.90 35.28 12.62
CA PRO A 116 -33.43 34.06 11.99
C PRO A 116 -32.62 34.38 10.74
N VAL A 117 -31.32 34.11 10.77
CA VAL A 117 -30.47 34.12 9.59
C VAL A 117 -30.98 33.01 8.68
N LYS A 118 -31.46 33.38 7.52
CA LYS A 118 -31.89 32.52 6.44
C LYS A 118 -30.65 31.79 5.88
N THR A 119 -30.32 30.67 6.46
CA THR A 119 -29.23 29.81 5.98
C THR A 119 -29.63 29.20 4.64
N ALA A 120 -28.90 29.55 3.59
CA ALA A 120 -29.04 28.92 2.28
C ALA A 120 -28.81 27.39 2.41
N PRO A 121 -29.55 26.56 1.67
CA PRO A 121 -29.38 25.12 1.76
C PRO A 121 -27.97 24.76 1.29
N THR A 122 -27.11 24.37 2.23
CA THR A 122 -25.84 23.72 1.96
C THR A 122 -26.15 22.46 1.17
N PRO A 123 -25.47 22.18 0.03
CA PRO A 123 -25.68 20.94 -0.70
C PRO A 123 -25.35 19.78 0.23
N THR A 124 -26.36 19.06 0.64
CA THR A 124 -26.24 17.83 1.42
C THR A 124 -25.56 16.79 0.54
N LEU A 125 -24.23 16.66 0.71
CA LEU A 125 -23.51 15.48 0.28
C LEU A 125 -24.22 14.28 0.94
N LYS A 126 -24.80 13.39 0.11
CA LYS A 126 -25.41 12.15 0.58
C LYS A 126 -24.46 11.49 1.55
N PRO A 127 -24.88 11.15 2.79
CA PRO A 127 -24.04 10.40 3.70
C PRO A 127 -23.68 9.08 2.99
N SER A 128 -22.40 8.85 2.79
CA SER A 128 -21.93 7.56 2.28
C SER A 128 -22.35 6.50 3.30
N GLU A 129 -23.12 5.51 2.86
CA GLU A 129 -23.52 4.40 3.73
C GLU A 129 -22.31 3.80 4.44
N PRO A 130 -22.40 3.58 5.76
CA PRO A 130 -21.31 2.99 6.51
C PRO A 130 -21.01 1.60 5.94
N LEU A 131 -19.72 1.33 5.69
CA LEU A 131 -19.29 0.02 5.22
C LEU A 131 -19.70 -1.07 6.23
N SER A 132 -20.17 -2.21 5.71
CA SER A 132 -20.49 -3.34 6.56
C SER A 132 -19.27 -3.76 7.39
N PRO A 133 -19.45 -4.25 8.64
CA PRO A 133 -18.35 -4.66 9.52
C PRO A 133 -17.40 -5.67 8.87
N GLN A 134 -17.92 -6.55 8.02
CA GLN A 134 -17.14 -7.52 7.26
C GLN A 134 -16.18 -6.87 6.25
N ARG A 135 -16.62 -5.80 5.57
CA ARG A 135 -15.78 -5.06 4.62
C ARG A 135 -14.69 -4.26 5.32
N LEU A 136 -14.96 -3.74 6.52
CA LEU A 136 -13.95 -3.06 7.33
C LEU A 136 -12.85 -4.02 7.78
N ASN A 137 -13.22 -5.20 8.29
CA ASN A 137 -12.24 -6.23 8.66
C ASN A 137 -11.40 -6.67 7.46
N LEU A 138 -12.03 -6.88 6.30
CA LEU A 138 -11.30 -7.24 5.08
C LEU A 138 -10.33 -6.12 4.66
N ALA A 139 -10.74 -4.87 4.73
CA ALA A 139 -9.88 -3.73 4.42
C ALA A 139 -8.67 -3.64 5.36
N GLU A 140 -8.86 -3.83 6.67
CA GLU A 140 -7.75 -3.85 7.64
C GLU A 140 -6.75 -4.99 7.35
N ILE A 141 -7.25 -6.18 7.02
CA ILE A 141 -6.42 -7.34 6.68
C ILE A 141 -5.62 -7.03 5.41
N LEU A 142 -6.25 -6.52 4.36
CA LEU A 142 -5.59 -6.19 3.09
C LEU A 142 -4.51 -5.13 3.28
N ASP A 143 -4.80 -4.05 4.02
CA ASP A 143 -3.83 -2.99 4.30
C ASP A 143 -2.63 -3.50 5.09
N ASN A 144 -2.85 -4.34 6.10
CA ASN A 144 -1.78 -4.88 6.95
C ASN A 144 -0.90 -5.89 6.19
N ILE A 145 -1.51 -6.81 5.42
CA ILE A 145 -0.77 -7.80 4.64
C ILE A 145 0.04 -7.11 3.52
N SER A 146 -0.58 -6.17 2.80
CA SER A 146 0.11 -5.37 1.78
C SER A 146 1.35 -4.68 2.34
N TYR A 147 1.23 -4.02 3.48
CA TYR A 147 2.36 -3.37 4.15
C TYR A 147 3.49 -4.34 4.50
N ARG A 148 3.16 -5.50 5.05
CA ARG A 148 4.16 -6.52 5.44
C ARG A 148 4.89 -7.09 4.23
N ILE A 149 4.16 -7.38 3.15
CA ILE A 149 4.73 -7.94 1.92
C ILE A 149 5.62 -6.90 1.23
N ILE A 150 5.19 -5.65 1.12
CA ILE A 150 6.01 -4.56 0.56
C ILE A 150 7.26 -4.33 1.44
N GLY A 151 7.09 -4.37 2.77
CA GLY A 151 8.20 -4.26 3.72
C GLY A 151 9.25 -5.35 3.59
N LEU A 152 8.88 -6.55 3.12
CA LEU A 152 9.80 -7.63 2.77
C LEU A 152 10.41 -7.44 1.38
N GLY A 153 9.62 -7.04 0.41
CA GLY A 153 10.06 -6.87 -0.98
C GLY A 153 11.06 -5.74 -1.17
N PHE A 154 10.93 -4.65 -0.42
CA PHE A 154 11.79 -3.48 -0.56
C PHE A 154 13.28 -3.73 -0.20
N PRO A 155 13.64 -4.37 0.92
CA PRO A 155 15.02 -4.76 1.17
C PRO A 155 15.59 -5.69 0.10
N LEU A 156 14.79 -6.63 -0.41
CA LEU A 156 15.20 -7.51 -1.50
C LEU A 156 15.48 -6.71 -2.78
N LEU A 157 14.65 -5.72 -3.10
CA LEU A 157 14.89 -4.82 -4.23
C LEU A 157 16.22 -4.09 -4.08
N THR A 158 16.50 -3.57 -2.89
CA THR A 158 17.74 -2.87 -2.60
C THR A 158 18.96 -3.76 -2.78
N ILE A 159 18.94 -4.97 -2.22
CA ILE A 159 20.00 -5.96 -2.37
C ILE A 159 20.17 -6.35 -3.84
N GLY A 160 19.06 -6.56 -4.55
CA GLY A 160 19.08 -6.90 -5.96
C GLY A 160 19.72 -5.82 -6.83
N ILE A 161 19.39 -4.53 -6.61
CA ILE A 161 20.01 -3.41 -7.32
C ILE A 161 21.53 -3.36 -7.05
N ILE A 162 21.94 -3.49 -5.80
CA ILE A 162 23.37 -3.48 -5.42
C ILE A 162 24.11 -4.64 -6.09
N ALA A 163 23.57 -5.86 -6.03
CA ALA A 163 24.16 -7.03 -6.66
C ALA A 163 24.28 -6.88 -8.19
N GLY A 164 23.26 -6.26 -8.80
CA GLY A 164 23.26 -5.92 -10.23
C GLY A 164 24.34 -4.90 -10.59
N ALA A 165 24.54 -3.88 -9.77
CA ALA A 165 25.60 -2.90 -9.97
C ALA A 165 27.00 -3.53 -9.87
N VAL A 166 27.21 -4.44 -8.92
CA VAL A 166 28.49 -5.18 -8.80
C VAL A 166 28.72 -6.04 -10.05
N TRP A 167 27.70 -6.76 -10.50
CA TRP A 167 27.80 -7.53 -11.73
C TRP A 167 28.07 -6.65 -12.96
N ALA A 168 27.40 -5.50 -13.07
CA ALA A 168 27.62 -4.56 -14.18
C ALA A 168 29.09 -4.09 -14.22
N ASN A 169 29.68 -3.82 -13.07
CA ASN A 169 31.10 -3.45 -13.01
C ASN A 169 32.04 -4.58 -13.45
N GLU A 170 31.76 -5.85 -13.10
CA GLU A 170 32.53 -6.99 -13.59
C GLU A 170 32.39 -7.18 -15.11
N ALA A 171 31.17 -6.96 -15.65
CA ALA A 171 30.85 -7.22 -17.04
C ALA A 171 31.29 -6.08 -17.98
N TRP A 172 31.16 -4.84 -17.54
CA TRP A 172 31.32 -3.62 -18.37
C TRP A 172 32.22 -2.56 -17.76
N GLY A 173 32.76 -2.77 -16.57
CA GLY A 173 33.67 -1.83 -15.89
C GLY A 173 32.99 -0.60 -15.30
N SER A 174 31.66 -0.60 -15.19
CA SER A 174 30.88 0.50 -14.61
C SER A 174 29.77 -0.03 -13.72
N TYR A 175 29.64 0.54 -12.52
CA TYR A 175 28.56 0.16 -11.59
C TYR A 175 27.18 0.69 -12.03
N TRP A 176 27.15 1.78 -12.77
CA TRP A 176 25.93 2.47 -13.15
C TRP A 176 26.11 3.24 -14.46
N SER A 177 25.26 3.01 -15.43
CA SER A 177 25.37 3.57 -16.80
C SER A 177 24.21 4.47 -17.17
N TRP A 178 23.22 4.65 -16.28
CA TRP A 178 21.97 5.39 -16.53
C TRP A 178 21.14 4.81 -17.70
N ASP A 179 21.25 3.52 -17.92
CA ASP A 179 20.42 2.86 -18.91
C ASP A 179 18.94 2.87 -18.48
N PRO A 180 18.00 2.65 -19.41
CA PRO A 180 16.57 2.65 -19.08
C PRO A 180 16.20 1.65 -17.97
N LYS A 181 16.84 0.47 -17.90
CA LYS A 181 16.54 -0.55 -16.89
C LYS A 181 16.97 -0.10 -15.49
N GLU A 182 18.15 0.48 -15.38
CA GLU A 182 18.68 1.04 -14.13
C GLU A 182 17.82 2.19 -13.65
N THR A 183 17.45 3.10 -14.57
CA THR A 183 16.62 4.26 -14.26
C THR A 183 15.22 3.83 -13.77
N TRP A 184 14.58 2.87 -14.42
CA TRP A 184 13.29 2.36 -13.97
C TRP A 184 13.39 1.60 -12.64
N ALA A 185 14.47 0.85 -12.40
CA ALA A 185 14.70 0.21 -11.11
C ALA A 185 14.83 1.25 -9.98
N LEU A 186 15.53 2.37 -10.24
CA LEU A 186 15.65 3.48 -9.29
C LEU A 186 14.30 4.15 -9.03
N ILE A 187 13.50 4.41 -10.06
CA ILE A 187 12.17 5.01 -9.92
C ILE A 187 11.28 4.09 -9.08
N THR A 188 11.25 2.80 -9.37
CA THR A 188 10.51 1.81 -8.58
C THR A 188 10.95 1.82 -7.12
N TRP A 189 12.26 1.84 -6.88
CA TRP A 189 12.83 1.92 -5.54
C TRP A 189 12.38 3.19 -4.80
N LEU A 190 12.40 4.35 -5.45
CA LEU A 190 11.96 5.63 -4.88
C LEU A 190 10.47 5.61 -4.51
N VAL A 191 9.62 5.05 -5.35
CA VAL A 191 8.17 4.93 -5.08
C VAL A 191 7.92 4.11 -3.82
N PHE A 192 8.54 2.93 -3.69
CA PHE A 192 8.38 2.10 -2.51
C PHE A 192 9.09 2.65 -1.27
N ALA A 193 10.21 3.35 -1.43
CA ALA A 193 10.85 4.10 -0.35
C ALA A 193 9.91 5.19 0.20
N ALA A 194 9.28 5.97 -0.68
CA ALA A 194 8.29 6.98 -0.30
C ALA A 194 7.08 6.36 0.41
N TYR A 195 6.59 5.20 -0.08
CA TYR A 195 5.51 4.45 0.55
C TYR A 195 5.88 4.05 1.98
N LEU A 196 7.02 3.40 2.16
CA LEU A 196 7.47 2.94 3.49
C LEU A 196 7.80 4.11 4.41
N HIS A 197 8.42 5.17 3.91
CA HIS A 197 8.69 6.38 4.67
C HIS A 197 7.40 7.02 5.19
N ALA A 198 6.41 7.21 4.33
CA ALA A 198 5.11 7.77 4.73
C ALA A 198 4.40 6.87 5.77
N ARG A 199 4.52 5.56 5.64
CA ARG A 199 3.89 4.59 6.53
C ARG A 199 4.57 4.53 7.90
N ILE A 200 5.90 4.47 7.92
CA ILE A 200 6.69 4.34 9.16
C ILE A 200 6.79 5.68 9.90
N THR A 201 7.12 6.76 9.19
CA THR A 201 7.43 8.05 9.81
C THR A 201 6.18 8.86 10.13
N ARG A 202 5.19 8.87 9.20
CA ARG A 202 3.96 9.65 9.36
C ARG A 202 2.78 8.82 9.83
N GLY A 203 2.93 7.51 9.99
CA GLY A 203 1.85 6.62 10.42
C GLY A 203 0.65 6.59 9.45
N TRP A 204 0.87 6.87 8.15
CA TRP A 204 -0.20 6.88 7.17
C TRP A 204 -0.80 5.48 7.04
N GLN A 205 -2.13 5.43 7.06
CA GLN A 205 -2.90 4.20 6.90
C GLN A 205 -4.09 4.43 5.98
N GLY A 206 -4.59 3.35 5.40
CA GLY A 206 -5.76 3.39 4.54
C GLY A 206 -5.48 3.88 3.13
N ARG A 207 -6.29 4.80 2.63
CA ARG A 207 -6.34 5.17 1.21
C ARG A 207 -5.05 5.81 0.67
N ARG A 208 -4.42 6.71 1.44
CA ARG A 208 -3.23 7.44 0.97
C ARG A 208 -2.05 6.52 0.64
N PRO A 209 -1.60 5.65 1.57
CA PRO A 209 -0.52 4.71 1.23
C PRO A 209 -0.96 3.66 0.20
N ALA A 210 -2.23 3.25 0.17
CA ALA A 210 -2.70 2.30 -0.83
C ALA A 210 -2.59 2.87 -2.27
N ILE A 211 -2.84 4.17 -2.47
CA ILE A 211 -2.62 4.82 -3.77
C ILE A 211 -1.13 4.80 -4.14
N LEU A 212 -0.24 5.12 -3.18
CA LEU A 212 1.21 5.07 -3.42
C LEU A 212 1.68 3.65 -3.78
N ALA A 213 1.19 2.63 -3.10
CA ALA A 213 1.50 1.23 -3.42
C ALA A 213 0.94 0.82 -4.79
N ALA A 214 -0.25 1.30 -5.15
CA ALA A 214 -0.84 1.07 -6.47
C ALA A 214 -0.04 1.73 -7.59
N THR A 215 0.53 2.93 -7.38
CA THR A 215 1.44 3.55 -8.37
C THR A 215 2.70 2.72 -8.57
N GLY A 216 3.20 2.05 -7.53
CA GLY A 216 4.32 1.11 -7.65
C GLY A 216 4.05 -0.10 -8.54
N PHE A 217 2.78 -0.44 -8.77
CA PHE A 217 2.41 -1.50 -9.73
C PHE A 217 2.47 -1.02 -11.18
N VAL A 218 2.23 0.26 -11.42
CA VAL A 218 2.19 0.86 -12.78
C VAL A 218 3.60 1.17 -13.28
N VAL A 219 4.54 1.42 -12.38
CA VAL A 219 5.95 1.73 -12.66
C VAL A 219 6.77 0.46 -12.90
#